data_4b1418bf759bfaabe376000376d047ab
#
_entry.id   4b1418bf759bfaabe376000376d047ab
#
_cell.length_a   1.000
_cell.length_b   1.000
_cell.length_c   1.000
_cell.angle_alpha   90.00
_cell.angle_beta   90.00
_cell.angle_gamma   90.00
#
_symmetry.space_group_name_H-M   'P 1'
#
loop_
_entity.id
_entity.type
_entity.pdbx_description
1 polymer ?
#
loop_
_entity_poly.entity_id
_entity_poly.type
_entity_poly.pdbx_seq_one_letter_code
_entity_poly.pdbx_strand_id
1 'polypeptide(L)' 'MMFNLYNEHKEPVVVVSRNIDGQYHIKGLDNTQLAHINRTVDDIDDFKSTFNLLSFEELGQLDLMELLDF' A
#
# COMPACT_ATOMS: atom_id res chain seq x y z
N MET A 1 13.07 6.33 2.05
CA MET A 1 12.55 4.95 2.03
C MET A 1 11.28 4.90 1.19
N MET A 2 11.19 3.96 0.28
CA MET A 2 10.03 3.83 -0.60
C MET A 2 9.48 2.42 -0.52
N PHE A 3 8.16 2.29 -0.59
CA PHE A 3 7.50 0.98 -0.62
C PHE A 3 6.18 1.08 -1.37
N ASN A 4 5.67 -0.06 -1.81
CA ASN A 4 4.40 -0.14 -2.53
C ASN A 4 3.29 -0.59 -1.59
N LEU A 5 2.06 -0.16 -1.90
CA LEU A 5 0.86 -0.73 -1.29
C LEU A 5 0.09 -1.50 -2.35
N TYR A 6 -0.56 -2.56 -1.94
CA TYR A 6 -1.17 -3.56 -2.82
C TYR A 6 -2.67 -3.62 -2.59
N ASN A 7 -3.41 -3.95 -3.64
CA ASN A 7 -4.84 -4.17 -3.54
C ASN A 7 -5.14 -5.61 -3.09
N GLU A 8 -6.43 -5.95 -3.03
CA GLU A 8 -6.87 -7.30 -2.63
C GLU A 8 -6.42 -8.39 -3.59
N HIS A 9 -6.06 -8.03 -4.81
CA HIS A 9 -5.55 -8.96 -5.82
C HIS A 9 -4.03 -9.08 -5.79
N LYS A 10 -3.38 -8.51 -4.76
CA LYS A 10 -1.92 -8.52 -4.59
C LYS A 10 -1.18 -7.78 -5.68
N GLU A 11 -1.85 -6.79 -6.30
CA GLU A 11 -1.23 -5.95 -7.32
C GLU A 11 -0.80 -4.61 -6.72
N PRO A 12 0.41 -4.11 -7.03
CA PRO A 12 0.83 -2.80 -6.54
C PRO A 12 0.00 -1.70 -7.21
N VAL A 13 -0.55 -0.80 -6.41
CA VAL A 13 -1.41 0.28 -6.92
C VAL A 13 -0.89 1.66 -6.59
N VAL A 14 -0.07 1.81 -5.55
CA VAL A 14 0.55 3.08 -5.21
C VAL A 14 1.96 2.85 -4.70
N VAL A 15 2.80 3.87 -4.83
CA VAL A 15 4.12 3.92 -4.23
C VAL A 15 4.11 4.98 -3.13
N VAL A 16 4.72 4.66 -2.00
CA VAL A 16 4.79 5.55 -0.84
C VAL A 16 6.24 5.90 -0.56
N SER A 17 6.51 7.20 -0.43
CA SER A 17 7.83 7.71 -0.04
C SER A 17 7.71 8.39 1.31
N ARG A 18 8.58 8.05 2.24
CA ARG A 18 8.59 8.70 3.55
C ARG A 18 9.45 9.97 3.49
N ASN A 19 8.87 11.08 3.90
CA ASN A 19 9.58 12.36 3.96
C ASN A 19 10.36 12.50 5.27
N ILE A 20 11.28 13.46 5.29
CA ILE A 20 12.08 13.76 6.48
C ILE A 20 11.19 14.18 7.65
N ASP A 21 10.08 14.83 7.36
CA ASP A 21 9.12 15.32 8.36
C ASP A 21 8.26 14.23 9.00
N GLY A 22 8.44 12.99 8.59
CA GLY A 22 7.60 11.89 9.09
C GLY A 22 6.29 11.71 8.34
N GLN A 23 6.07 12.52 7.31
CA GLN A 23 4.89 12.39 6.44
C GLN A 23 5.16 11.41 5.31
N TYR A 24 4.10 10.91 4.71
CA TYR A 24 4.18 9.98 3.58
C TYR A 24 3.62 10.62 2.33
N HIS A 25 4.42 10.63 1.27
CA HIS A 25 3.96 11.06 -0.05
C HIS A 25 3.50 9.84 -0.83
N ILE A 26 2.25 9.87 -1.30
CA ILE A 26 1.62 8.72 -1.96
C ILE A 26 1.33 9.08 -3.40
N LYS A 27 1.83 8.27 -4.32
CA LYS A 27 1.61 8.45 -5.75
C LYS A 27 1.03 7.16 -6.34
N GLY A 28 -0.10 7.30 -7.04
CA GLY A 28 -0.72 6.17 -7.74
C GLY A 28 0.14 5.69 -8.90
N LEU A 29 0.16 4.38 -9.10
CA LEU A 29 0.88 3.78 -10.22
C LEU A 29 0.03 3.83 -11.48
N ASP A 30 0.69 3.99 -12.63
CA ASP A 30 0.02 4.04 -13.92
C ASP A 30 -0.73 2.73 -14.18
N ASN A 31 -1.84 2.83 -14.91
CA ASN A 31 -2.67 1.69 -15.27
C ASN A 31 -3.37 1.01 -14.08
N THR A 32 -3.47 1.72 -12.94
CA THR A 32 -4.23 1.23 -11.79
C THR A 32 -5.43 2.13 -11.53
N GLN A 33 -6.35 1.66 -10.69
CA GLN A 33 -7.52 2.46 -10.31
C GLN A 33 -7.13 3.70 -9.51
N LEU A 34 -5.94 3.70 -8.90
CA LEU A 34 -5.45 4.80 -8.07
C LEU A 34 -4.41 5.67 -8.79
N ALA A 35 -4.30 5.55 -10.12
CA ALA A 35 -3.30 6.29 -10.89
C ALA A 35 -3.40 7.81 -10.72
N HIS A 36 -4.58 8.32 -10.37
CA HIS A 36 -4.80 9.75 -10.18
C HIS A 36 -4.36 10.25 -8.80
N ILE A 37 -4.00 9.37 -7.89
CA ILE A 37 -3.65 9.74 -6.53
C ILE A 37 -2.25 10.35 -6.48
N ASN A 38 -2.15 11.52 -5.84
CA ASN A 38 -0.90 12.20 -5.58
C ASN A 38 -1.12 13.11 -4.38
N ARG A 39 -0.82 12.62 -3.17
CA ARG A 39 -1.07 13.37 -1.94
C ARG A 39 -0.04 13.03 -0.87
N THR A 40 0.03 13.87 0.14
CA THR A 40 0.86 13.66 1.33
C THR A 40 -0.06 13.43 2.52
N VAL A 41 0.23 12.41 3.32
CA VAL A 41 -0.56 12.07 4.51
C VAL A 41 0.35 11.90 5.72
N ASP A 42 -0.19 12.12 6.90
CA ASP A 42 0.54 11.91 8.16
C ASP A 42 0.42 10.47 8.64
N ASP A 43 -0.69 9.82 8.33
CA ASP A 43 -1.00 8.48 8.82
C ASP A 43 -1.24 7.54 7.64
N ILE A 44 -0.26 6.67 7.41
CA ILE A 44 -0.35 5.71 6.30
C ILE A 44 -1.39 4.60 6.58
N ASP A 45 -1.58 4.24 7.84
CA ASP A 45 -2.56 3.22 8.20
C ASP A 45 -3.98 3.69 7.89
N ASP A 46 -4.27 4.95 8.12
CA ASP A 46 -5.55 5.54 7.77
C ASP A 46 -5.79 5.50 6.26
N PHE A 47 -4.77 5.83 5.48
CA PHE A 47 -4.84 5.76 4.02
C PHE A 47 -5.07 4.33 3.55
N LYS A 48 -4.35 3.37 4.11
CA LYS A 48 -4.51 1.95 3.77
C LYS A 48 -5.93 1.48 4.05
N SER A 49 -6.47 1.86 5.21
CA SER A 49 -7.83 1.49 5.59
C SER A 49 -8.88 2.10 4.66
N THR A 50 -8.68 3.36 4.28
CA THR A 50 -9.62 4.07 3.40
C THR A 50 -9.75 3.39 2.04
N PHE A 51 -8.66 2.87 1.50
CA PHE A 51 -8.62 2.27 0.16
C PHE A 51 -8.49 0.75 0.19
N ASN A 52 -8.55 0.12 1.37
CA ASN A 52 -8.40 -1.33 1.53
C ASN A 52 -7.09 -1.85 0.94
N LEU A 53 -5.99 -1.16 1.25
CA LEU A 53 -4.67 -1.52 0.74
C LEU A 53 -3.88 -2.31 1.76
N LEU A 54 -2.93 -3.11 1.27
CA LEU A 54 -2.09 -3.97 2.09
C LEU A 54 -0.63 -3.63 1.83
N SER A 55 0.20 -3.76 2.87
CA SER A 55 1.65 -3.68 2.72
C SER A 55 2.20 -5.02 2.27
N PHE A 56 3.44 -5.02 1.79
CA PHE A 56 4.11 -6.25 1.36
C PHE A 56 4.15 -7.29 2.49
N GLU A 57 4.38 -6.85 3.72
CA GLU A 57 4.44 -7.74 4.89
C GLU A 57 3.08 -8.41 5.14
N GLU A 58 2.00 -7.67 4.96
CA GLU A 58 0.65 -8.23 5.12
C GLU A 58 0.33 -9.26 4.06
N LEU A 59 0.81 -9.06 2.83
CA LEU A 59 0.66 -10.06 1.77
C LEU A 59 1.38 -11.36 2.11
N GLY A 60 2.58 -11.24 2.66
CA GLY A 60 3.35 -12.42 3.09
C GLY A 60 2.64 -13.22 4.17
N GLN A 61 2.01 -12.53 5.12
CA GLN A 61 1.24 -13.18 6.17
C GLN A 61 0.03 -13.92 5.62
N LEU A 62 -0.66 -13.31 4.65
CA LEU A 62 -1.82 -13.95 4.01
C LEU A 62 -1.41 -15.23 3.28
N ASP A 63 -0.28 -15.20 2.59
CA ASP A 63 0.22 -16.37 1.88
C ASP A 63 0.56 -17.50 2.85
N LEU A 64 1.15 -17.16 4.00
CA LEU A 64 1.45 -18.16 5.04
C LEU A 64 0.18 -18.77 5.62
N MET A 65 -0.85 -17.97 5.81
CA MET A 65 -2.13 -18.45 6.30
C MET A 65 -2.80 -19.38 5.29
N GLU A 66 -2.70 -19.10 4.02
CA GLU A 66 -3.22 -19.96 2.97
C GLU A 66 -2.50 -21.32 2.99
N LEU A 67 -1.21 -21.34 3.23
CA LEU A 67 -0.44 -22.58 3.33
C LEU A 67 -0.79 -23.40 4.57
N LEU A 68 -1.18 -22.72 5.64
CA LEU A 68 -1.55 -23.39 6.89
C LEU A 68 -2.97 -23.92 6.91
N ASP A 69 -3.77 -23.53 5.94
CA ASP A 69 -5.19 -23.89 5.85
C ASP A 69 -5.41 -25.24 5.14
N PHE A 70 -4.36 -26.00 5.00
CA PHE A 70 -4.47 -27.35 4.43
C PHE A 70 -4.84 -28.35 5.51
#